data_0171d621a0bd34e984a6b909db6d3a0d
#
_entry.id   0171d621a0bd34e984a6b909db6d3a0d
#
_cell.length_a   1.000
_cell.length_b   1.000
_cell.length_c   1.000
_cell.angle_alpha   90.00
_cell.angle_beta   90.00
_cell.angle_gamma   90.00
#
_symmetry.space_group_name_H-M   'P 1'
#
loop_
_entity.id
_entity.type
_entity.pdbx_description
1 polymer ?
#
loop_
_entity_poly.entity_id
_entity_poly.type
_entity_poly.pdbx_seq_one_letter_code
_entity_poly.pdbx_strand_id
1 'polypeptide(L)'
;IELKPKRKFYDYQAKYNTNAKTQHIIPVDISKNYLAKVTGIALKAHKVIGCKGVTRSDFKFFKNKFYLLEINTQPGMTKMSLVPEIAAYRGISFMKLIEWILQDASTKR
;
A
#
# COMPACT_ATOMS: atom_id res chain seq x y z
N ILE A 1 -3.89 2.32 4.92
CA ILE A 1 -4.89 1.24 5.03
C ILE A 1 -4.41 0.17 6.00
N GLU A 2 -5.31 -0.32 6.83
CA GLU A 2 -5.07 -1.42 7.75
C GLU A 2 -5.76 -2.68 7.22
N LEU A 3 -5.05 -3.81 7.31
CA LEU A 3 -5.58 -5.10 6.91
C LEU A 3 -5.84 -5.96 8.15
N LYS A 4 -7.07 -6.49 8.26
CA LYS A 4 -7.47 -7.42 9.32
C LYS A 4 -7.94 -8.73 8.68
N PRO A 5 -7.01 -9.65 8.36
CA PRO A 5 -7.40 -10.92 7.77
C PRO A 5 -8.14 -11.79 8.79
N LYS A 6 -9.16 -12.49 8.34
CA LYS A 6 -9.82 -13.54 9.13
C LYS A 6 -8.93 -14.78 9.26
N ARG A 7 -7.96 -14.91 8.37
CA ARG A 7 -6.95 -15.98 8.37
C ARG A 7 -5.74 -15.54 9.20
N LYS A 8 -5.01 -16.52 9.73
CA LYS A 8 -3.82 -16.25 10.55
C LYS A 8 -2.75 -15.46 9.78
N PHE A 9 -2.59 -15.73 8.48
CA PHE A 9 -1.63 -15.06 7.63
C PHE A 9 -2.33 -14.38 6.47
N TYR A 10 -1.77 -13.28 5.98
CA TYR A 10 -2.24 -12.58 4.79
C TYR A 10 -1.67 -13.27 3.54
N ASP A 11 -2.16 -14.48 3.27
CA ASP A 11 -1.73 -15.32 2.16
C ASP A 11 -2.41 -14.93 0.85
N TYR A 12 -2.15 -15.72 -0.22
CA TYR A 12 -2.74 -15.46 -1.53
C TYR A 12 -4.28 -15.40 -1.49
N GLN A 13 -4.91 -16.32 -0.76
CA GLN A 13 -6.37 -16.34 -0.66
C GLN A 13 -6.89 -15.09 0.05
N ALA A 14 -6.22 -14.64 1.11
CA ALA A 14 -6.62 -13.43 1.82
C ALA A 14 -6.48 -12.19 0.93
N LYS A 15 -5.49 -12.17 0.03
CA LYS A 15 -5.25 -11.04 -0.88
C LYS A 15 -6.27 -10.95 -2.02
N TYR A 16 -6.69 -12.07 -2.60
CA TYR A 16 -7.42 -12.09 -3.86
C TYR A 16 -8.77 -12.80 -3.81
N ASN A 17 -9.04 -13.57 -2.78
CA ASN A 17 -10.32 -14.28 -2.63
C ASN A 17 -11.29 -13.45 -1.79
N THR A 18 -12.39 -13.00 -2.39
CA THR A 18 -13.42 -12.22 -1.68
C THR A 18 -14.04 -12.99 -0.51
N ASN A 19 -14.08 -14.32 -0.57
CA ASN A 19 -14.62 -15.16 0.50
C ASN A 19 -13.66 -15.31 1.69
N ALA A 20 -12.40 -14.92 1.56
CA ALA A 20 -11.44 -14.95 2.66
C ALA A 20 -11.73 -13.88 3.71
N LYS A 21 -12.60 -12.90 3.41
CA LYS A 21 -13.11 -11.88 4.34
C LYS A 21 -12.02 -11.07 5.01
N THR A 22 -10.90 -10.82 4.33
CA THR A 22 -9.90 -9.85 4.81
C THR A 22 -10.55 -8.48 4.86
N GLN A 23 -10.55 -7.88 6.04
CA GLN A 23 -11.14 -6.56 6.24
C GLN A 23 -10.11 -5.48 5.93
N HIS A 24 -10.49 -4.52 5.06
CA HIS A 24 -9.67 -3.36 4.73
C HIS A 24 -10.23 -2.14 5.45
N ILE A 25 -9.41 -1.52 6.28
CA ILE A 25 -9.81 -0.34 7.05
C ILE A 25 -9.08 0.88 6.51
N ILE A 26 -9.83 1.80 5.90
CA ILE A 26 -9.31 3.05 5.39
C ILE A 26 -10.30 4.19 5.71
N PRO A 27 -9.89 5.32 6.31
CA PRO A 27 -8.54 5.57 6.82
C PRO A 27 -8.17 4.64 7.98
N VAL A 28 -6.86 4.42 8.13
CA VAL A 28 -6.36 3.62 9.24
C VAL A 28 -6.65 4.32 10.58
N ASP A 29 -7.05 3.53 11.58
CA ASP A 29 -7.40 4.06 12.90
C ASP A 29 -6.16 4.18 13.79
N ILE A 30 -5.36 5.20 13.50
CA ILE A 30 -4.19 5.58 14.31
C ILE A 30 -4.15 7.11 14.45
N SER A 31 -3.38 7.59 15.43
CA SER A 31 -3.22 9.03 15.62
C SER A 31 -2.55 9.69 14.41
N LYS A 32 -2.78 10.99 14.24
CA LYS A 32 -2.13 11.77 13.16
C LYS A 32 -0.62 11.72 13.25
N ASN A 33 -0.05 11.67 14.46
CA ASN A 33 1.40 11.59 14.66
C ASN A 33 1.94 10.26 14.14
N TYR A 34 1.27 9.15 14.43
CA TYR A 34 1.67 7.84 13.92
C TYR A 34 1.50 7.76 12.40
N LEU A 35 0.41 8.34 11.87
CA LEU A 35 0.20 8.36 10.42
C LEU A 35 1.31 9.14 9.71
N ALA A 36 1.68 10.31 10.21
CA ALA A 36 2.78 11.10 9.66
C ALA A 36 4.10 10.33 9.74
N LYS A 37 4.34 9.62 10.84
CA LYS A 37 5.56 8.83 11.03
C LYS A 37 5.65 7.70 10.02
N VAL A 38 4.60 6.90 9.84
CA VAL A 38 4.63 5.76 8.92
C VAL A 38 4.73 6.21 7.47
N THR A 39 4.03 7.28 7.08
CA THR A 39 4.12 7.81 5.72
C THR A 39 5.51 8.38 5.44
N GLY A 40 6.13 9.02 6.44
CA GLY A 40 7.51 9.51 6.33
C GLY A 40 8.51 8.38 6.15
N ILE A 41 8.36 7.28 6.88
CA ILE A 41 9.22 6.09 6.74
C ILE A 41 9.05 5.49 5.34
N ALA A 42 7.81 5.35 4.87
CA ALA A 42 7.53 4.81 3.53
C ALA A 42 8.20 5.65 2.44
N LEU A 43 8.07 6.97 2.52
CA LEU A 43 8.67 7.88 1.54
C LEU A 43 10.19 7.82 1.58
N LYS A 44 10.78 7.80 2.77
CA LYS A 44 12.23 7.69 2.94
C LYS A 44 12.76 6.38 2.35
N ALA A 45 12.09 5.26 2.63
CA ALA A 45 12.47 3.96 2.09
C ALA A 45 12.42 3.96 0.56
N HIS A 46 11.36 4.51 -0.03
CA HIS A 46 11.21 4.66 -1.47
C HIS A 46 12.41 5.42 -2.09
N LYS A 47 12.77 6.54 -1.47
CA LYS A 47 13.88 7.38 -1.97
C LYS A 47 15.24 6.73 -1.80
N VAL A 48 15.50 6.10 -0.66
CA VAL A 48 16.81 5.48 -0.34
C VAL A 48 17.13 4.36 -1.31
N ILE A 49 16.11 3.56 -1.68
CA ILE A 49 16.30 2.47 -2.64
C ILE A 49 16.40 2.99 -4.08
N GLY A 50 16.06 4.26 -4.30
CA GLY A 50 16.09 4.84 -5.64
C GLY A 50 14.88 4.50 -6.47
N CYS A 51 13.75 4.18 -5.83
CA CYS A 51 12.52 3.84 -6.53
C CYS A 51 11.96 5.04 -7.31
N LYS A 52 11.30 4.74 -8.42
CA LYS A 52 10.52 5.69 -9.22
C LYS A 52 9.08 5.17 -9.33
N GLY A 53 8.17 6.07 -9.65
CA GLY A 53 6.77 5.71 -9.82
C GLY A 53 6.12 5.27 -8.50
N VAL A 54 5.26 4.26 -8.58
CA VAL A 54 4.42 3.82 -7.46
C VAL A 54 5.04 2.59 -6.80
N THR A 55 5.21 2.67 -5.48
CA THR A 55 5.58 1.52 -4.65
C THR A 55 4.60 1.38 -3.51
N ARG A 56 4.54 0.20 -2.89
CA ARG A 56 3.76 -0.06 -1.69
C ARG A 56 4.69 -0.53 -0.59
N SER A 57 4.65 0.13 0.55
CA SER A 57 5.40 -0.28 1.74
C SER A 57 4.46 -0.99 2.70
N ASP A 58 4.83 -2.16 3.15
CA ASP A 58 4.06 -2.99 4.08
C ASP A 58 4.71 -2.94 5.46
N PHE A 59 3.89 -2.67 6.47
CA PHE A 59 4.35 -2.47 7.85
C PHE A 59 3.62 -3.39 8.81
N LYS A 60 4.32 -3.75 9.86
CA LYS A 60 3.71 -4.27 11.08
C LYS A 60 3.75 -3.17 12.14
N PHE A 61 2.62 -2.91 12.79
CA PHE A 61 2.54 -1.99 13.92
C PHE A 61 2.37 -2.80 15.20
N PHE A 62 3.32 -2.67 16.12
CA PHE A 62 3.32 -3.43 17.35
C PHE A 62 3.98 -2.63 18.47
N LYS A 63 3.31 -2.53 19.63
CA LYS A 63 3.80 -1.79 20.80
C LYS A 63 4.26 -0.38 20.43
N ASN A 64 3.43 0.33 19.67
CA ASN A 64 3.64 1.72 19.24
C ASN A 64 4.87 1.93 18.33
N LYS A 65 5.33 0.86 17.68
CA LYS A 65 6.44 0.92 16.72
C LYS A 65 6.02 0.36 15.38
N PHE A 66 6.54 0.97 14.31
CA PHE A 66 6.36 0.47 12.95
C PHE A 66 7.58 -0.33 12.53
N TYR A 67 7.31 -1.51 11.98
CA TYR A 67 8.34 -2.38 11.41
C TYR A 67 8.08 -2.49 9.93
N LEU A 68 9.01 -1.97 9.11
CA LEU A 68 8.91 -2.08 7.66
C LEU A 68 9.22 -3.52 7.26
N LEU A 69 8.25 -4.20 6.66
CA LEU A 69 8.39 -5.59 6.28
C LEU A 69 8.95 -5.73 4.86
N GLU A 70 8.41 -4.94 3.93
CA GLU A 70 8.87 -4.98 2.53
C GLU A 70 8.45 -3.72 1.79
N ILE A 71 9.12 -3.48 0.67
CA ILE A 71 8.71 -2.50 -0.34
C ILE A 71 8.42 -3.27 -1.62
N ASN A 72 7.18 -3.19 -2.09
CA ASN A 72 6.77 -3.82 -3.33
C ASN A 72 6.86 -2.79 -4.46
N THR A 73 7.78 -3.01 -5.39
CA THR A 73 8.01 -2.11 -6.52
C THR A 73 7.08 -2.37 -7.70
N GLN A 74 6.31 -3.46 -7.65
CA GLN A 74 5.28 -3.77 -8.65
C GLN A 74 4.00 -4.19 -7.94
N PRO A 75 3.36 -3.25 -7.20
CA PRO A 75 2.14 -3.60 -6.47
C PRO A 75 1.03 -4.00 -7.42
N GLY A 76 0.16 -4.91 -6.97
CA GLY A 76 -0.96 -5.38 -7.77
C GLY A 76 -1.89 -4.26 -8.18
N MET A 77 -2.46 -4.40 -9.39
CA MET A 77 -3.36 -3.40 -10.01
C MET A 77 -4.69 -4.03 -10.41
N THR A 78 -5.25 -4.85 -9.53
CA THR A 78 -6.60 -5.40 -9.71
C THR A 78 -7.62 -4.57 -8.92
N LYS A 79 -8.91 -4.83 -9.13
CA LYS A 79 -9.97 -4.17 -8.38
C LYS A 79 -9.87 -4.41 -6.87
N MET A 80 -9.22 -5.49 -6.44
CA MET A 80 -9.05 -5.84 -5.03
C MET A 80 -7.69 -5.47 -4.48
N SER A 81 -6.85 -4.84 -5.29
CA SER A 81 -5.49 -4.48 -4.90
C SER A 81 -5.48 -3.22 -4.05
N LEU A 82 -4.49 -3.13 -3.17
CA LEU A 82 -4.40 -2.09 -2.15
C LEU A 82 -4.08 -0.71 -2.72
N VAL A 83 -3.17 -0.62 -3.67
CA VAL A 83 -2.78 0.69 -4.23
C VAL A 83 -3.96 1.36 -4.93
N PRO A 84 -4.74 0.69 -5.81
CA PRO A 84 -5.94 1.29 -6.36
C PRO A 84 -6.96 1.71 -5.30
N GLU A 85 -7.11 0.94 -4.23
CA GLU A 85 -8.02 1.28 -3.13
C GLU A 85 -7.58 2.54 -2.39
N ILE A 86 -6.30 2.64 -2.07
CA ILE A 86 -5.74 3.83 -1.41
C ILE A 86 -5.87 5.05 -2.31
N ALA A 87 -5.58 4.90 -3.60
CA ALA A 87 -5.70 5.97 -4.57
C ALA A 87 -7.14 6.47 -4.67
N ALA A 88 -8.12 5.56 -4.73
CA ALA A 88 -9.54 5.91 -4.77
C ALA A 88 -9.96 6.69 -3.53
N TYR A 89 -9.49 6.29 -2.36
CA TYR A 89 -9.76 7.01 -1.11
C TYR A 89 -9.24 8.45 -1.18
N ARG A 90 -8.12 8.67 -1.87
CA ARG A 90 -7.54 10.01 -2.04
C ARG A 90 -8.13 10.76 -3.25
N GLY A 91 -9.17 10.24 -3.87
CA GLY A 91 -9.83 10.90 -4.99
C GLY A 91 -9.16 10.66 -6.35
N ILE A 92 -8.26 9.67 -6.44
CA ILE A 92 -7.58 9.32 -7.68
C ILE A 92 -8.26 8.08 -8.26
N SER A 93 -8.92 8.23 -9.43
CA SER A 93 -9.59 7.10 -10.08
C SER A 93 -8.58 6.06 -10.56
N PHE A 94 -9.07 4.83 -10.77
CA PHE A 94 -8.23 3.76 -11.31
C PHE A 94 -7.62 4.15 -12.66
N MET A 95 -8.42 4.74 -13.54
CA MET A 95 -7.94 5.20 -14.85
C MET A 95 -6.84 6.25 -14.73
N LYS A 96 -7.01 7.20 -13.81
CA LYS A 96 -6.00 8.25 -13.58
C LYS A 96 -4.71 7.67 -13.02
N LEU A 97 -4.81 6.71 -12.10
CA LEU A 97 -3.65 6.02 -11.56
C LEU A 97 -2.87 5.30 -12.64
N ILE A 98 -3.54 4.55 -13.50
CA ILE A 98 -2.90 3.83 -14.62
C ILE A 98 -2.27 4.82 -15.60
N GLU A 99 -2.95 5.93 -15.90
CA GLU A 99 -2.41 6.99 -16.76
C GLU A 99 -1.09 7.55 -16.21
N TRP A 100 -1.04 7.83 -14.90
CA TRP A 100 0.19 8.31 -14.26
C TRP A 100 1.32 7.30 -14.37
N ILE A 101 1.02 6.02 -14.14
CA ILE A 101 2.02 4.95 -14.22
C ILE A 101 2.59 4.87 -15.65
N LEU A 102 1.73 4.94 -16.65
CA LEU A 102 2.15 4.88 -18.06
C LEU A 102 2.98 6.10 -18.46
N GLN A 103 2.58 7.30 -18.03
CA GLN A 103 3.33 8.53 -18.32
C GLN A 103 4.70 8.56 -17.65
N ASP A 104 4.81 7.97 -16.48
CA ASP A 104 6.07 7.92 -15.74
C ASP A 104 7.01 6.81 -16.22
N ALA A 105 6.51 5.84 -16.96
CA ALA A 105 7.29 4.69 -17.42
C ALA A 105 8.45 5.13 -18.33
N SER A 106 9.64 4.58 -18.07
CA SER A 106 10.83 4.89 -18.85
C SER A 106 11.87 3.79 -18.68
N THR A 107 12.61 3.51 -19.75
CA THR A 107 13.75 2.61 -19.72
C THR A 107 15.07 3.33 -19.42
N LYS A 108 15.04 4.65 -19.27
CA LYS A 108 16.24 5.49 -19.14
C LYS A 108 16.39 6.11 -17.76
N ARG A 109 15.71 5.59 -16.74
CA ARG A 109 15.81 6.14 -15.39
C ARG A 109 16.56 5.27 -14.40
#